data_5ad33a3ba58edbe515fddfbb2553e99c
#
_entry.id   5ad33a3ba58edbe515fddfbb2553e99c
#
_cell.length_a   1.000
_cell.length_b   1.000
_cell.length_c   1.000
_cell.angle_alpha   90.00
_cell.angle_beta   90.00
_cell.angle_gamma   90.00
#
_symmetry.space_group_name_H-M   'P 1'
#
loop_
_entity.id
_entity.type
_entity.pdbx_description
1 polymer ?
#
loop_
_entity_poly.entity_id
_entity_poly.type
_entity_poly.pdbx_seq_one_letter_code
_entity_poly.pdbx_strand_id
1 'polypeptide(L)'
;MTPTDEHTDNDIAAISDKLLAARTSCTGLPGFPGALPQTLETAYKIQELSMSKWDDKVIGWKIGGIPPHLQEQLQDVRLCGPIYEKSVKRSDGTNHLLMPVFKDGYSAFEAEFIIELGDTSALPATGLTLEQVKSVVTRIFIGFEMASSPIQDVNAIGSTAVISDFGINSGIIIGAEVT
;
A
#
# COMPACT_ATOMS: atom_id res chain seq x y z
N MET A 1 -25.54 -10.86 3.60
CA MET A 1 -25.84 -9.68 2.75
C MET A 1 -24.53 -9.01 2.47
N THR A 2 -24.18 -8.84 1.23
CA THR A 2 -22.99 -8.06 0.86
C THR A 2 -23.23 -6.61 1.32
N PRO A 3 -22.29 -5.97 2.03
CA PRO A 3 -22.45 -4.57 2.41
C PRO A 3 -22.62 -3.73 1.14
N THR A 4 -23.66 -2.90 1.11
CA THR A 4 -23.80 -1.87 0.07
C THR A 4 -23.00 -0.65 0.53
N ASP A 5 -22.09 -0.21 -0.31
CA ASP A 5 -21.29 0.99 -0.06
C ASP A 5 -22.02 2.18 -0.71
N GLU A 6 -22.32 3.21 0.08
CA GLU A 6 -23.11 4.37 -0.37
C GLU A 6 -22.23 5.56 -0.79
N HIS A 7 -20.91 5.36 -0.94
CA HIS A 7 -20.00 6.44 -1.34
C HIS A 7 -20.32 6.94 -2.75
N THR A 8 -20.50 8.25 -2.87
CA THR A 8 -20.56 8.93 -4.17
C THR A 8 -19.14 9.21 -4.70
N ASP A 9 -19.03 9.52 -5.99
CA ASP A 9 -17.74 9.96 -6.57
C ASP A 9 -17.20 11.22 -5.89
N ASN A 10 -18.08 12.10 -5.39
CA ASN A 10 -17.68 13.27 -4.62
C ASN A 10 -17.09 12.91 -3.25
N ASP A 11 -17.63 11.89 -2.58
CA ASP A 11 -17.08 11.41 -1.30
C ASP A 11 -15.71 10.80 -1.51
N ILE A 12 -15.56 9.95 -2.54
CA ILE A 12 -14.28 9.36 -2.95
C ILE A 12 -13.25 10.44 -3.24
N ALA A 13 -13.63 11.46 -4.01
CA ALA A 13 -12.74 12.58 -4.34
C ALA A 13 -12.31 13.37 -3.10
N ALA A 14 -13.26 13.68 -2.21
CA ALA A 14 -12.97 14.43 -0.99
C ALA A 14 -12.05 13.67 -0.02
N ILE A 15 -12.22 12.33 0.10
CA ILE A 15 -11.34 11.48 0.90
C ILE A 15 -9.94 11.45 0.29
N SER A 16 -9.83 11.18 -1.02
CA SER A 16 -8.57 11.16 -1.76
C SER A 16 -7.79 12.47 -1.56
N ASP A 17 -8.43 13.62 -1.75
CA ASP A 17 -7.79 14.94 -1.63
C ASP A 17 -7.25 15.19 -0.22
N LYS A 18 -7.98 14.80 0.82
CA LYS A 18 -7.54 14.95 2.21
C LYS A 18 -6.36 14.04 2.54
N LEU A 19 -6.38 12.78 2.07
CA LEU A 19 -5.27 11.85 2.25
C LEU A 19 -4.00 12.36 1.56
N LEU A 20 -4.12 12.81 0.32
CA LEU A 20 -2.99 13.36 -0.44
C LEU A 20 -2.44 14.65 0.18
N ALA A 21 -3.30 15.55 0.66
CA ALA A 21 -2.87 16.76 1.36
C ALA A 21 -2.10 16.43 2.64
N ALA A 22 -2.57 15.47 3.42
CA ALA A 22 -1.89 15.00 4.64
C ALA A 22 -0.53 14.34 4.31
N ARG A 23 -0.47 13.50 3.26
CA ARG A 23 0.79 12.90 2.79
C ARG A 23 1.78 13.96 2.32
N THR A 24 1.34 14.93 1.54
CA THR A 24 2.20 16.02 1.03
C THR A 24 2.74 16.90 2.17
N SER A 25 1.92 17.19 3.17
CA SER A 25 2.35 18.00 4.34
C SER A 25 3.08 17.19 5.42
N CYS A 26 3.20 15.87 5.28
CA CYS A 26 3.74 14.95 6.29
C CYS A 26 3.07 15.13 7.67
N THR A 27 1.76 15.39 7.70
CA THR A 27 1.01 15.68 8.93
C THR A 27 -0.05 14.63 9.17
N GLY A 28 -0.19 14.20 10.44
CA GLY A 28 -1.19 13.21 10.85
C GLY A 28 -2.62 13.73 10.77
N LEU A 29 -3.55 12.79 10.60
CA LEU A 29 -4.99 12.97 10.66
C LEU A 29 -5.53 12.28 11.92
N PRO A 30 -6.49 12.89 12.61
CA PRO A 30 -7.04 12.31 13.84
C PRO A 30 -7.89 11.04 13.61
N GLY A 31 -8.13 10.69 12.36
CA GLY A 31 -8.89 9.52 11.92
C GLY A 31 -9.08 9.49 10.42
N PHE A 32 -9.87 8.55 9.94
CA PHE A 32 -10.20 8.46 8.51
C PHE A 32 -10.96 9.72 8.06
N PRO A 33 -10.59 10.35 6.92
CA PRO A 33 -11.05 11.70 6.57
C PRO A 33 -12.43 11.77 5.90
N GLY A 34 -13.34 10.84 6.20
CA GLY A 34 -14.70 10.77 5.67
C GLY A 34 -15.42 9.56 6.20
N ALA A 35 -16.48 9.12 5.52
CA ALA A 35 -17.11 7.83 5.80
C ALA A 35 -16.13 6.70 5.44
N LEU A 36 -16.05 5.66 6.29
CA LEU A 36 -15.16 4.53 6.03
C LEU A 36 -15.76 3.63 4.94
N PRO A 37 -15.00 3.30 3.87
CA PRO A 37 -15.45 2.34 2.86
C PRO A 37 -15.80 0.99 3.48
N GLN A 38 -16.93 0.44 3.07
CA GLN A 38 -17.41 -0.86 3.57
C GLN A 38 -16.98 -2.03 2.67
N THR A 39 -16.46 -1.72 1.48
CA THR A 39 -16.01 -2.70 0.49
C THR A 39 -14.58 -2.43 0.03
N LEU A 40 -13.90 -3.49 -0.45
CA LEU A 40 -12.59 -3.35 -1.08
C LEU A 40 -12.68 -2.51 -2.35
N GLU A 41 -13.75 -2.67 -3.12
CA GLU A 41 -13.97 -1.93 -4.37
C GLU A 41 -13.91 -0.41 -4.14
N THR A 42 -14.65 0.10 -3.15
CA THR A 42 -14.64 1.53 -2.84
C THR A 42 -13.28 2.00 -2.30
N ALA A 43 -12.65 1.19 -1.44
CA ALA A 43 -11.32 1.51 -0.91
C ALA A 43 -10.27 1.60 -2.05
N TYR A 44 -10.30 0.68 -3.01
CA TYR A 44 -9.44 0.74 -4.19
C TYR A 44 -9.77 1.90 -5.14
N LYS A 45 -11.04 2.28 -5.30
CA LYS A 45 -11.39 3.50 -6.07
C LYS A 45 -10.76 4.76 -5.46
N ILE A 46 -10.74 4.87 -4.13
CA ILE A 46 -10.04 5.98 -3.44
C ILE A 46 -8.54 5.90 -3.71
N GLN A 47 -7.93 4.71 -3.58
CA GLN A 47 -6.50 4.51 -3.86
C GLN A 47 -6.15 4.86 -5.31
N GLU A 48 -6.89 4.35 -6.28
CA GLU A 48 -6.68 4.60 -7.72
C GLU A 48 -6.80 6.09 -8.06
N LEU A 49 -7.81 6.78 -7.52
CA LEU A 49 -7.95 8.21 -7.70
C LEU A 49 -6.77 8.98 -7.09
N SER A 50 -6.32 8.57 -5.90
CA SER A 50 -5.15 9.16 -5.25
C SER A 50 -3.88 8.90 -6.06
N MET A 51 -3.68 7.68 -6.58
CA MET A 51 -2.57 7.35 -7.46
C MET A 51 -2.55 8.21 -8.73
N SER A 52 -3.71 8.48 -9.33
CA SER A 52 -3.80 9.30 -10.55
C SER A 52 -3.39 10.76 -10.33
N LYS A 53 -3.44 11.24 -9.09
CA LYS A 53 -3.07 12.61 -8.68
C LYS A 53 -1.66 12.70 -8.08
N TRP A 54 -1.04 11.57 -7.74
CA TRP A 54 0.27 11.54 -7.08
C TRP A 54 1.39 11.67 -8.12
N ASP A 55 2.26 12.69 -7.95
CA ASP A 55 3.35 13.00 -8.88
C ASP A 55 4.58 12.08 -8.65
N ASP A 56 4.37 10.76 -8.82
CA ASP A 56 5.44 9.78 -8.78
C ASP A 56 5.04 8.52 -9.56
N LYS A 57 6.03 7.75 -10.01
CA LYS A 57 5.84 6.53 -10.80
C LYS A 57 5.69 5.32 -9.90
N VAL A 58 4.64 4.55 -10.08
CA VAL A 58 4.50 3.22 -9.45
C VAL A 58 5.48 2.26 -10.10
N ILE A 59 6.32 1.63 -9.30
CA ILE A 59 7.34 0.65 -9.75
C ILE A 59 7.19 -0.71 -9.10
N GLY A 60 6.24 -0.87 -8.20
CA GLY A 60 5.97 -2.12 -7.50
C GLY A 60 4.74 -2.03 -6.61
N TRP A 61 4.49 -3.12 -5.90
CA TRP A 61 3.34 -3.25 -5.02
C TRP A 61 3.74 -3.93 -3.71
N LYS A 62 3.35 -3.36 -2.58
CA LYS A 62 3.35 -4.06 -1.30
C LYS A 62 2.11 -4.95 -1.21
N ILE A 63 2.23 -6.09 -0.56
CA ILE A 63 1.13 -7.04 -0.35
C ILE A 63 0.99 -7.30 1.15
N GLY A 64 -0.14 -6.87 1.71
CA GLY A 64 -0.46 -7.09 3.11
C GLY A 64 -1.52 -8.18 3.32
N GLY A 65 -1.65 -8.67 4.54
CA GLY A 65 -2.72 -9.58 4.95
C GLY A 65 -3.95 -8.81 5.43
N ILE A 66 -5.13 -9.25 5.02
CA ILE A 66 -6.39 -8.83 5.67
C ILE A 66 -6.56 -9.66 6.95
N PRO A 67 -6.80 -9.02 8.12
CA PRO A 67 -7.02 -9.75 9.37
C PRO A 67 -8.12 -10.81 9.25
N PRO A 68 -7.94 -12.02 9.82
CA PRO A 68 -8.87 -13.14 9.61
C PRO A 68 -10.34 -12.81 9.90
N HIS A 69 -10.61 -11.97 10.89
CA HIS A 69 -11.97 -11.59 11.26
C HIS A 69 -12.66 -10.66 10.25
N LEU A 70 -11.92 -10.08 9.29
CA LEU A 70 -12.45 -9.23 8.21
C LEU A 70 -12.53 -9.95 6.86
N GLN A 71 -11.86 -11.10 6.70
CA GLN A 71 -11.75 -11.79 5.40
C GLN A 71 -13.10 -12.25 4.86
N GLU A 72 -14.00 -12.74 5.73
CA GLU A 72 -15.35 -13.14 5.30
C GLU A 72 -16.17 -11.94 4.83
N GLN A 73 -16.11 -10.82 5.55
CA GLN A 73 -16.82 -9.59 5.18
C GLN A 73 -16.28 -8.99 3.88
N LEU A 74 -14.96 -8.92 3.74
CA LEU A 74 -14.29 -8.27 2.61
C LEU A 74 -14.08 -9.19 1.41
N GLN A 75 -14.35 -10.50 1.56
CA GLN A 75 -14.25 -11.52 0.50
C GLN A 75 -12.86 -11.61 -0.12
N ASP A 76 -11.81 -11.31 0.68
CA ASP A 76 -10.41 -11.46 0.28
C ASP A 76 -9.53 -11.72 1.50
N VAL A 77 -8.30 -12.20 1.26
CA VAL A 77 -7.28 -12.51 2.28
C VAL A 77 -6.07 -11.58 2.18
N ARG A 78 -5.96 -10.80 1.11
CA ARG A 78 -4.84 -9.90 0.81
C ARG A 78 -5.31 -8.52 0.41
N LEU A 79 -4.45 -7.55 0.64
CA LEU A 79 -4.57 -6.19 0.13
C LEU A 79 -3.24 -5.76 -0.51
N CYS A 80 -3.29 -4.75 -1.38
CA CYS A 80 -2.08 -4.20 -1.97
C CYS A 80 -2.08 -2.67 -1.92
N GLY A 81 -0.87 -2.12 -1.99
CA GLY A 81 -0.64 -0.68 -2.12
C GLY A 81 0.55 -0.39 -3.02
N PRO A 82 0.58 0.77 -3.69
CA PRO A 82 1.64 1.12 -4.62
C PRO A 82 2.97 1.40 -3.92
N ILE A 83 4.08 1.01 -4.55
CA ILE A 83 5.43 1.43 -4.20
C ILE A 83 5.88 2.41 -5.28
N TYR A 84 6.26 3.63 -4.85
CA TYR A 84 6.66 4.71 -5.73
C TYR A 84 8.18 4.82 -5.87
N GLU A 85 8.63 5.20 -7.07
CA GLU A 85 10.06 5.24 -7.43
C GLU A 85 10.88 6.12 -6.50
N LYS A 86 10.39 7.33 -6.18
CA LYS A 86 11.09 8.28 -5.30
C LYS A 86 11.20 7.81 -3.84
N SER A 87 10.36 6.83 -3.43
CA SER A 87 10.32 6.28 -2.07
C SER A 87 11.20 5.04 -1.88
N VAL A 88 11.86 4.55 -2.94
CA VAL A 88 12.74 3.38 -2.87
C VAL A 88 14.16 3.80 -2.55
N LYS A 89 14.77 3.15 -1.55
CA LYS A 89 16.18 3.31 -1.20
C LYS A 89 16.89 1.98 -1.24
N ARG A 90 18.21 2.01 -1.52
CA ARG A 90 19.06 0.81 -1.44
C ARG A 90 20.05 0.99 -0.29
N SER A 91 20.15 -0.02 0.56
CA SER A 91 21.12 -0.07 1.64
C SER A 91 22.44 -0.65 1.12
N ASP A 92 23.54 0.02 1.45
CA ASP A 92 24.91 -0.50 1.27
C ASP A 92 25.44 -1.19 2.55
N GLY A 93 24.60 -1.29 3.59
CA GLY A 93 24.97 -1.88 4.88
C GLY A 93 25.84 -1.00 5.78
N THR A 94 26.21 0.20 5.35
CA THR A 94 27.16 1.07 6.08
C THR A 94 26.57 2.44 6.41
N ASN A 95 25.83 3.03 5.48
CA ASN A 95 25.28 4.37 5.65
C ASN A 95 23.89 4.35 6.26
N HIS A 96 23.60 5.35 7.10
CA HIS A 96 22.25 5.56 7.62
C HIS A 96 21.33 6.06 6.51
N LEU A 97 20.15 5.43 6.39
CA LEU A 97 19.09 5.86 5.49
C LEU A 97 17.99 6.52 6.30
N LEU A 98 17.52 7.69 5.86
CA LEU A 98 16.41 8.39 6.47
C LEU A 98 15.15 8.09 5.68
N MET A 99 14.10 7.64 6.36
CA MET A 99 12.78 7.42 5.79
C MET A 99 11.79 8.41 6.40
N PRO A 100 10.91 9.04 5.58
CA PRO A 100 9.92 9.96 6.09
C PRO A 100 8.83 9.20 6.86
N VAL A 101 8.33 9.85 7.92
CA VAL A 101 7.16 9.40 8.68
C VAL A 101 6.20 10.57 8.87
N PHE A 102 4.93 10.28 9.13
CA PHE A 102 3.94 11.33 9.39
C PHE A 102 3.98 11.75 10.86
N LYS A 103 4.14 13.05 11.11
CA LYS A 103 4.02 13.60 12.45
C LYS A 103 2.59 13.36 12.96
N ASP A 104 2.48 12.77 14.13
CA ASP A 104 1.20 12.39 14.75
C ASP A 104 0.36 11.37 13.93
N GLY A 105 1.00 10.66 13.00
CA GLY A 105 0.42 9.57 12.24
C GLY A 105 0.87 8.19 12.74
N TYR A 106 0.58 7.16 11.96
CA TYR A 106 1.06 5.79 12.19
C TYR A 106 2.42 5.57 11.54
N SER A 107 3.29 4.79 12.18
CA SER A 107 4.51 4.28 11.56
C SER A 107 4.95 2.95 12.17
N ALA A 108 5.38 2.04 11.30
CA ALA A 108 6.03 0.79 11.64
C ALA A 108 7.16 0.52 10.65
N PHE A 109 8.17 -0.22 11.11
CA PHE A 109 9.29 -0.66 10.30
C PHE A 109 9.18 -2.18 10.16
N GLU A 110 8.85 -2.66 8.97
CA GLU A 110 8.50 -4.05 8.72
C GLU A 110 9.60 -4.74 7.93
N ALA A 111 10.09 -5.89 8.41
CA ALA A 111 11.05 -6.72 7.68
C ALA A 111 10.32 -7.48 6.58
N GLU A 112 10.84 -7.40 5.33
CA GLU A 112 10.17 -7.91 4.14
C GLU A 112 11.10 -8.68 3.21
N PHE A 113 10.52 -9.60 2.44
CA PHE A 113 11.13 -10.10 1.22
C PHE A 113 10.70 -9.22 0.04
N ILE A 114 11.68 -8.67 -0.65
CA ILE A 114 11.45 -7.86 -1.84
C ILE A 114 11.76 -8.72 -3.06
N ILE A 115 10.74 -8.96 -3.88
CA ILE A 115 10.83 -9.81 -5.08
C ILE A 115 10.92 -8.89 -6.30
N GLU A 116 12.02 -8.99 -7.03
CA GLU A 116 12.18 -8.33 -8.30
C GLU A 116 11.65 -9.22 -9.42
N LEU A 117 10.76 -8.66 -10.24
CA LEU A 117 10.17 -9.34 -11.38
C LEU A 117 10.83 -8.87 -12.67
N GLY A 118 11.05 -9.80 -13.58
CA GLY A 118 11.44 -9.54 -14.97
C GLY A 118 10.25 -9.13 -15.83
N ASP A 119 10.33 -9.46 -17.13
CA ASP A 119 9.25 -9.17 -18.07
C ASP A 119 8.02 -10.04 -17.79
N THR A 120 6.92 -9.38 -17.46
CA THR A 120 5.62 -10.02 -17.19
C THR A 120 4.64 -9.91 -18.33
N SER A 121 5.03 -9.33 -19.47
CA SER A 121 4.13 -9.01 -20.61
C SER A 121 3.47 -10.24 -21.24
N ALA A 122 4.10 -11.41 -21.12
CA ALA A 122 3.59 -12.67 -21.63
C ALA A 122 2.65 -13.41 -20.65
N LEU A 123 2.50 -12.90 -19.43
CA LEU A 123 1.65 -13.53 -18.43
C LEU A 123 0.17 -13.13 -18.61
N PRO A 124 -0.77 -14.06 -18.35
CA PRO A 124 -2.18 -13.70 -18.31
C PRO A 124 -2.47 -12.74 -17.13
N ALA A 125 -3.44 -11.85 -17.30
CA ALA A 125 -3.81 -10.88 -16.27
C ALA A 125 -4.36 -11.53 -14.98
N THR A 126 -4.92 -12.74 -15.08
CA THR A 126 -5.51 -13.49 -13.96
C THR A 126 -5.25 -14.98 -14.12
N GLY A 127 -5.43 -15.74 -13.04
CA GLY A 127 -5.32 -17.20 -13.07
C GLY A 127 -3.88 -17.72 -13.25
N LEU A 128 -2.90 -16.98 -12.75
CA LEU A 128 -1.49 -17.36 -12.81
C LEU A 128 -1.22 -18.67 -12.05
N THR A 129 -0.46 -19.56 -12.68
CA THR A 129 0.09 -20.74 -12.00
C THR A 129 1.36 -20.38 -11.22
N LEU A 130 1.71 -21.15 -10.22
CA LEU A 130 2.94 -20.95 -9.46
C LEU A 130 4.20 -21.00 -10.34
N GLU A 131 4.22 -21.87 -11.35
CA GLU A 131 5.34 -21.97 -12.28
C GLU A 131 5.48 -20.70 -13.16
N GLN A 132 4.36 -20.13 -13.61
CA GLN A 132 4.38 -18.86 -14.34
C GLN A 132 4.91 -17.71 -13.46
N VAL A 133 4.48 -17.66 -12.19
CA VAL A 133 4.99 -16.63 -11.25
C VAL A 133 6.49 -16.82 -11.02
N LYS A 134 6.95 -18.05 -10.76
CA LYS A 134 8.38 -18.34 -10.56
C LYS A 134 9.23 -17.98 -11.77
N SER A 135 8.71 -18.17 -12.99
CA SER A 135 9.48 -17.92 -14.21
C SER A 135 9.84 -16.45 -14.43
N VAL A 136 9.15 -15.52 -13.79
CA VAL A 136 9.40 -14.07 -13.88
C VAL A 136 10.13 -13.51 -12.67
N VAL A 137 10.35 -14.27 -11.61
CA VAL A 137 11.18 -13.85 -10.48
C VAL A 137 12.64 -13.83 -10.92
N THR A 138 13.28 -12.67 -10.84
CA THR A 138 14.67 -12.49 -11.23
C THR A 138 15.61 -12.45 -10.02
N ARG A 139 15.22 -11.76 -8.95
CA ARG A 139 16.00 -11.64 -7.72
C ARG A 139 15.09 -11.54 -6.50
N ILE A 140 15.61 -11.92 -5.36
CA ILE A 140 14.95 -11.76 -4.06
C ILE A 140 15.90 -11.03 -3.14
N PHE A 141 15.39 -10.05 -2.41
CA PHE A 141 16.17 -9.28 -1.43
C PHE A 141 15.53 -9.37 -0.06
N ILE A 142 16.33 -9.26 0.98
CA ILE A 142 15.86 -8.88 2.31
C ILE A 142 15.80 -7.36 2.35
N GLY A 143 14.72 -6.81 2.88
CA GLY A 143 14.56 -5.38 2.98
C GLY A 143 13.58 -4.98 4.06
N PHE A 144 13.18 -3.75 4.01
CA PHE A 144 12.22 -3.19 4.97
C PHE A 144 11.19 -2.34 4.26
N GLU A 145 9.96 -2.43 4.71
CA GLU A 145 8.93 -1.45 4.41
C GLU A 145 8.86 -0.40 5.52
N MET A 146 8.77 0.86 5.14
CA MET A 146 8.26 1.90 6.02
C MET A 146 6.74 1.93 5.87
N ALA A 147 6.06 1.16 6.70
CA ALA A 147 4.60 1.20 6.80
C ALA A 147 4.20 2.44 7.58
N SER A 148 3.79 3.50 6.89
CA SER A 148 3.44 4.76 7.54
C SER A 148 2.23 5.41 6.86
N SER A 149 1.36 6.01 7.68
CA SER A 149 0.09 6.62 7.28
C SER A 149 -0.13 7.93 8.04
N PRO A 150 -0.71 8.95 7.42
CA PRO A 150 -1.20 10.10 8.16
C PRO A 150 -2.32 9.74 9.16
N ILE A 151 -3.02 8.62 8.98
CA ILE A 151 -4.10 8.19 9.88
C ILE A 151 -3.49 7.48 11.10
N GLN A 152 -3.65 8.07 12.30
CA GLN A 152 -2.99 7.59 13.53
C GLN A 152 -3.29 6.13 13.85
N ASP A 153 -4.54 5.73 13.85
CA ASP A 153 -4.99 4.38 14.24
C ASP A 153 -5.42 3.54 13.04
N VAL A 154 -4.78 3.71 11.88
CA VAL A 154 -5.20 3.13 10.61
C VAL A 154 -5.45 1.63 10.65
N ASN A 155 -4.62 0.86 11.34
CA ASN A 155 -4.78 -0.59 11.48
C ASN A 155 -5.98 -0.97 12.36
N ALA A 156 -6.30 -0.19 13.38
CA ALA A 156 -7.47 -0.39 14.23
C ALA A 156 -8.77 -0.01 13.51
N ILE A 157 -8.72 0.98 12.60
CA ILE A 157 -9.85 1.36 11.75
C ILE A 157 -10.20 0.24 10.78
N GLY A 158 -9.20 -0.40 10.15
CA GLY A 158 -9.39 -1.60 9.34
C GLY A 158 -8.80 -1.54 7.93
N SER A 159 -8.91 -2.67 7.23
CA SER A 159 -8.25 -2.88 5.94
C SER A 159 -8.67 -1.91 4.84
N THR A 160 -9.92 -1.44 4.84
CA THR A 160 -10.39 -0.48 3.85
C THR A 160 -9.74 0.90 4.03
N ALA A 161 -9.46 1.32 5.27
CA ALA A 161 -8.67 2.52 5.54
C ALA A 161 -7.21 2.35 5.07
N VAL A 162 -6.61 1.19 5.36
CA VAL A 162 -5.25 0.83 4.91
C VAL A 162 -5.15 0.92 3.39
N ILE A 163 -6.08 0.31 2.66
CA ILE A 163 -6.09 0.33 1.18
C ILE A 163 -6.24 1.75 0.66
N SER A 164 -7.19 2.52 1.19
CA SER A 164 -7.47 3.89 0.74
C SER A 164 -6.25 4.81 0.84
N ASP A 165 -5.34 4.52 1.77
CA ASP A 165 -4.11 5.27 2.00
C ASP A 165 -2.86 4.51 1.49
N PHE A 166 -2.87 4.10 0.22
CA PHE A 166 -1.73 3.44 -0.46
C PHE A 166 -1.25 2.16 0.23
N GLY A 167 -2.14 1.41 0.88
CA GLY A 167 -1.73 0.25 1.67
C GLY A 167 -0.81 0.60 2.84
N ILE A 168 -0.83 1.86 3.28
CA ILE A 168 0.08 2.50 4.26
C ILE A 168 1.56 2.48 3.86
N ASN A 169 1.87 2.23 2.57
CA ASN A 169 3.25 2.29 2.11
C ASN A 169 3.76 3.75 2.08
N SER A 170 4.95 3.97 2.63
CA SER A 170 5.70 5.23 2.59
C SER A 170 7.12 5.03 2.08
N GLY A 171 7.42 3.85 1.57
CA GLY A 171 8.67 3.52 0.93
C GLY A 171 9.26 2.20 1.37
N ILE A 172 10.27 1.76 0.65
CA ILE A 172 11.01 0.54 0.93
C ILE A 172 12.53 0.78 0.94
N ILE A 173 13.21 -0.03 1.74
CA ILE A 173 14.68 -0.12 1.73
C ILE A 173 15.04 -1.51 1.22
N ILE A 174 15.70 -1.57 0.06
CA ILE A 174 16.21 -2.80 -0.52
C ILE A 174 17.59 -3.07 0.07
N GLY A 175 17.74 -4.19 0.75
CA GLY A 175 18.98 -4.63 1.38
C GLY A 175 19.73 -5.67 0.55
N ALA A 176 20.28 -6.67 1.24
CA ALA A 176 21.08 -7.73 0.62
C ALA A 176 20.24 -8.66 -0.26
N GLU A 177 20.80 -9.09 -1.39
CA GLU A 177 20.22 -10.14 -2.21
C GLU A 177 20.30 -11.49 -1.49
N VAL A 178 19.25 -12.28 -1.57
CA VAL A 178 19.21 -13.65 -1.05
C VAL A 178 19.83 -14.56 -2.09
N THR A 179 20.92 -15.20 -1.72
CA THR A 179 21.68 -16.15 -2.58
C THR A 179 21.29 -17.58 -2.32
#